data_56abac255fcbd3ff5ea0379d73628bc1
#
_entry.id   56abac255fcbd3ff5ea0379d73628bc1
#
_cell.length_a   1.000
_cell.length_b   1.000
_cell.length_c   1.000
_cell.angle_alpha   90.00
_cell.angle_beta   90.00
_cell.angle_gamma   90.00
#
_symmetry.space_group_name_H-M   'P 1'
#
loop_
_entity.id
_entity.type
_entity.pdbx_description
1 polymer ?
#
loop_
_entity_poly.entity_id
_entity_poly.type
_entity_poly.pdbx_seq_one_letter_code
_entity_poly.pdbx_strand_id
1 'polypeptide(L)'
;MASVTDFLALDDHRADTLESILRRAIGYAQAWRERQVPQALQGVRVALVVDDGGWRNTTAFELGIKVMGGLCVRAPISLAGNEAVGDLAQYLDNWFDIVVIRTPDLGQLRRLAEAATLPVINARTRSNHPCETLGDLAYVLQQRGNLSGLRVGVVAPDGNILGSWAEAAAALSIEVVQIYPERWHPPLCEDRALLSDNRDGSTRLGGRCDH
;
A
#
# COMPACT_ATOMS: atom_id res chain seq x y z
N MET A 1 -5.25 24.64 -0.35
CA MET A 1 -5.71 23.24 -0.37
C MET A 1 -4.50 22.37 -0.11
N ALA A 2 -4.53 21.42 0.83
CA ALA A 2 -3.46 20.46 0.97
C ALA A 2 -3.37 19.69 -0.36
N SER A 3 -2.17 19.56 -0.92
CA SER A 3 -1.94 18.72 -2.09
C SER A 3 -2.38 17.31 -1.74
N VAL A 4 -3.33 16.79 -2.47
CA VAL A 4 -3.77 15.40 -2.31
C VAL A 4 -2.63 14.55 -2.89
N THR A 5 -2.11 13.62 -2.09
CA THR A 5 -0.90 12.86 -2.41
C THR A 5 -1.30 11.43 -2.75
N ASP A 6 -0.67 10.87 -3.77
CA ASP A 6 -0.79 9.45 -4.10
C ASP A 6 -0.34 8.57 -2.93
N PHE A 7 -0.82 7.33 -2.92
CA PHE A 7 -0.39 6.32 -1.96
C PHE A 7 0.05 5.05 -2.71
N LEU A 8 1.31 5.01 -3.16
CA LEU A 8 1.84 3.95 -4.03
C LEU A 8 2.75 2.98 -3.29
N ALA A 9 3.56 3.47 -2.35
CA ALA A 9 4.47 2.70 -1.53
C ALA A 9 4.60 3.35 -0.14
N LEU A 10 5.02 2.61 0.88
CA LEU A 10 5.15 3.17 2.23
C LEU A 10 6.32 4.13 2.35
N ASP A 11 7.41 3.86 1.67
CA ASP A 11 8.63 4.68 1.69
C ASP A 11 8.54 5.95 0.82
N ASP A 12 7.44 6.14 0.08
CA ASP A 12 7.10 7.43 -0.54
C ASP A 12 6.64 8.47 0.49
N HIS A 13 6.39 8.05 1.75
CA HIS A 13 5.83 8.90 2.78
C HIS A 13 6.77 9.05 3.98
N ARG A 14 6.64 10.21 4.66
CA ARG A 14 7.34 10.47 5.93
C ARG A 14 6.74 9.64 7.07
N ALA A 15 7.57 9.32 8.06
CA ALA A 15 7.16 8.55 9.24
C ALA A 15 5.95 9.16 9.97
N ASP A 16 5.95 10.49 10.15
CA ASP A 16 4.86 11.21 10.82
C ASP A 16 3.51 11.08 10.06
N THR A 17 3.56 11.09 8.73
CA THR A 17 2.39 10.86 7.88
C THR A 17 1.85 9.44 8.06
N LEU A 18 2.74 8.43 7.99
CA LEU A 18 2.35 7.03 8.17
C LEU A 18 1.78 6.79 9.58
N GLU A 19 2.40 7.33 10.62
CA GLU A 19 1.87 7.21 11.99
C GLU A 19 0.48 7.86 12.13
N SER A 20 0.25 9.00 11.47
CA SER A 20 -1.07 9.64 11.44
C SER A 20 -2.11 8.74 10.76
N ILE A 21 -1.77 8.12 9.62
CA ILE A 21 -2.63 7.16 8.92
C ILE A 21 -2.95 5.96 9.82
N LEU A 22 -1.93 5.38 10.48
CA LEU A 22 -2.11 4.23 11.37
C LEU A 22 -3.06 4.54 12.53
N ARG A 23 -2.90 5.70 13.19
CA ARG A 23 -3.80 6.12 14.29
C ARG A 23 -5.23 6.33 13.80
N ARG A 24 -5.41 6.92 12.63
CA ARG A 24 -6.73 7.07 12.01
C ARG A 24 -7.34 5.71 11.65
N ALA A 25 -6.55 4.78 11.10
CA ALA A 25 -7.00 3.42 10.79
C ALA A 25 -7.52 2.68 12.03
N ILE A 26 -6.84 2.81 13.18
CA ILE A 26 -7.29 2.25 14.46
C ILE A 26 -8.66 2.83 14.85
N GLY A 27 -8.83 4.15 14.73
CA GLY A 27 -10.12 4.80 15.00
C GLY A 27 -11.25 4.33 14.07
N TYR A 28 -10.95 4.19 12.77
CA TYR A 28 -11.91 3.63 11.81
C TYR A 28 -12.24 2.16 12.07
N ALA A 29 -11.27 1.36 12.47
CA ALA A 29 -11.49 -0.04 12.84
C ALA A 29 -12.40 -0.18 14.07
N GLN A 30 -12.31 0.73 15.04
CA GLN A 30 -13.23 0.80 16.15
C GLN A 30 -14.63 1.24 15.71
N ALA A 31 -14.73 2.34 14.97
CA ALA A 31 -16.00 2.86 14.45
C ALA A 31 -16.72 1.82 13.57
N TRP A 32 -15.97 1.00 12.83
CA TRP A 32 -16.50 -0.11 12.06
C TRP A 32 -17.19 -1.15 12.96
N ARG A 33 -16.55 -1.57 14.04
CA ARG A 33 -17.13 -2.53 15.01
C ARG A 33 -18.39 -1.98 15.67
N GLU A 34 -18.40 -0.68 15.94
CA GLU A 34 -19.52 0.04 16.55
C GLU A 34 -20.62 0.41 15.54
N ARG A 35 -20.42 0.15 14.25
CA ARG A 35 -21.30 0.55 13.12
C ARG A 35 -21.55 2.07 13.06
N GLN A 36 -20.54 2.86 13.43
CA GLN A 36 -20.55 4.32 13.48
C GLN A 36 -19.44 4.94 12.64
N VAL A 37 -19.18 4.34 11.46
CA VAL A 37 -18.11 4.81 10.56
C VAL A 37 -18.42 6.24 10.08
N PRO A 38 -17.49 7.19 10.24
CA PRO A 38 -17.65 8.55 9.73
C PRO A 38 -17.87 8.57 8.22
N GLN A 39 -18.76 9.45 7.75
CA GLN A 39 -19.08 9.63 6.33
C GLN A 39 -18.01 10.48 5.62
N ALA A 40 -16.75 10.12 5.76
CA ALA A 40 -15.60 10.91 5.29
C ALA A 40 -15.47 10.99 3.76
N LEU A 41 -16.15 10.10 3.04
CA LEU A 41 -16.18 10.07 1.56
C LEU A 41 -17.54 10.50 0.99
N GLN A 42 -18.38 11.18 1.79
CA GLN A 42 -19.67 11.61 1.28
C GLN A 42 -19.52 12.52 0.06
N GLY A 43 -20.15 12.12 -1.05
CA GLY A 43 -20.09 12.83 -2.32
C GLY A 43 -18.82 12.56 -3.14
N VAL A 44 -17.86 11.79 -2.63
CA VAL A 44 -16.63 11.43 -3.34
C VAL A 44 -16.88 10.24 -4.27
N ARG A 45 -16.46 10.37 -5.54
CA ARG A 45 -16.54 9.33 -6.57
C ARG A 45 -15.21 8.59 -6.63
N VAL A 46 -15.23 7.28 -6.38
CA VAL A 46 -14.04 6.45 -6.35
C VAL A 46 -14.09 5.41 -7.45
N ALA A 47 -13.10 5.42 -8.36
CA ALA A 47 -12.88 4.31 -9.28
C ALA A 47 -12.18 3.17 -8.55
N LEU A 48 -12.73 1.96 -8.63
CA LEU A 48 -12.07 0.75 -8.16
C LEU A 48 -11.69 -0.12 -9.36
N VAL A 49 -10.40 -0.15 -9.66
CA VAL A 49 -9.81 -0.90 -10.77
C VAL A 49 -9.18 -2.18 -10.25
N VAL A 50 -9.55 -3.31 -10.84
CA VAL A 50 -9.04 -4.62 -10.46
C VAL A 50 -8.58 -5.36 -11.71
N ASP A 51 -7.30 -5.31 -11.97
CA ASP A 51 -6.66 -5.88 -13.15
C ASP A 51 -6.24 -7.34 -12.93
N ASP A 52 -6.15 -7.79 -11.68
CA ASP A 52 -5.90 -9.17 -11.33
C ASP A 52 -6.80 -9.61 -10.14
N GLY A 53 -7.03 -10.90 -9.99
CA GLY A 53 -7.90 -11.45 -8.96
C GLY A 53 -7.59 -10.98 -7.54
N GLY A 54 -8.42 -11.31 -6.56
CA GLY A 54 -8.23 -10.92 -5.14
C GLY A 54 -9.50 -10.35 -4.53
N TRP A 55 -10.55 -11.15 -4.54
CA TRP A 55 -11.88 -10.75 -4.09
C TRP A 55 -11.91 -10.14 -2.69
N ARG A 56 -11.05 -10.59 -1.74
CA ARG A 56 -10.99 -10.07 -0.36
C ARG A 56 -10.59 -8.61 -0.33
N ASN A 57 -9.50 -8.29 -1.01
CA ASN A 57 -8.98 -6.92 -1.12
C ASN A 57 -9.99 -6.00 -1.81
N THR A 58 -10.53 -6.44 -2.95
CA THR A 58 -11.54 -5.70 -3.71
C THR A 58 -12.81 -5.45 -2.89
N THR A 59 -13.30 -6.47 -2.19
CA THR A 59 -14.50 -6.33 -1.34
C THR A 59 -14.24 -5.39 -0.17
N ALA A 60 -13.06 -5.44 0.44
CA ALA A 60 -12.71 -4.55 1.54
C ALA A 60 -12.71 -3.08 1.12
N PHE A 61 -12.11 -2.75 -0.03
CA PHE A 61 -12.15 -1.40 -0.58
C PHE A 61 -13.57 -0.96 -0.95
N GLU A 62 -14.29 -1.78 -1.72
CA GLU A 62 -15.64 -1.44 -2.14
C GLU A 62 -16.58 -1.19 -0.96
N LEU A 63 -16.52 -2.08 0.04
CA LEU A 63 -17.37 -1.96 1.22
C LEU A 63 -16.95 -0.78 2.09
N GLY A 64 -15.65 -0.56 2.29
CA GLY A 64 -15.12 0.57 3.04
C GLY A 64 -15.54 1.92 2.43
N ILE A 65 -15.37 2.08 1.12
CA ILE A 65 -15.77 3.29 0.39
C ILE A 65 -17.26 3.56 0.58
N LYS A 66 -18.11 2.55 0.37
CA LYS A 66 -19.58 2.68 0.50
C LYS A 66 -20.01 3.02 1.93
N VAL A 67 -19.42 2.38 2.92
CA VAL A 67 -19.77 2.64 4.33
C VAL A 67 -19.33 4.03 4.78
N MET A 68 -18.26 4.58 4.17
CA MET A 68 -17.83 5.96 4.38
C MET A 68 -18.61 7.00 3.54
N GLY A 69 -19.68 6.58 2.83
CA GLY A 69 -20.54 7.46 2.05
C GLY A 69 -20.07 7.76 0.63
N GLY A 70 -19.00 7.11 0.16
CA GLY A 70 -18.47 7.29 -1.19
C GLY A 70 -19.24 6.52 -2.26
N LEU A 71 -19.25 7.04 -3.48
CA LEU A 71 -19.74 6.33 -4.66
C LEU A 71 -18.58 5.49 -5.23
N CYS A 72 -18.66 4.17 -5.04
CA CYS A 72 -17.67 3.24 -5.58
C CYS A 72 -18.14 2.69 -6.93
N VAL A 73 -17.35 2.89 -7.98
CA VAL A 73 -17.60 2.36 -9.32
C VAL A 73 -16.47 1.40 -9.68
N ARG A 74 -16.80 0.15 -9.99
CA ARG A 74 -15.84 -0.79 -10.57
C ARG A 74 -15.59 -0.42 -12.02
N ALA A 75 -14.39 0.04 -12.34
CA ALA A 75 -13.98 0.38 -13.68
C ALA A 75 -13.23 -0.82 -14.30
N PRO A 76 -13.76 -1.42 -15.38
CA PRO A 76 -13.18 -2.61 -16.02
C PRO A 76 -12.04 -2.22 -16.97
N ILE A 77 -11.02 -1.55 -16.45
CA ILE A 77 -9.83 -1.11 -17.18
C ILE A 77 -8.61 -1.91 -16.76
N SER A 78 -7.64 -2.04 -17.66
CA SER A 78 -6.35 -2.66 -17.42
C SER A 78 -5.24 -1.71 -17.82
N LEU A 79 -4.26 -1.50 -16.94
CA LEU A 79 -3.08 -0.69 -17.24
C LEU A 79 -2.15 -1.38 -18.26
N ALA A 80 -2.27 -2.70 -18.42
CA ALA A 80 -1.55 -3.49 -19.43
C ALA A 80 -2.26 -3.51 -20.79
N GLY A 81 -3.40 -2.79 -20.94
CA GLY A 81 -4.15 -2.68 -22.18
C GLY A 81 -3.45 -1.87 -23.27
N ASN A 82 -4.12 -1.70 -24.40
CA ASN A 82 -3.59 -0.94 -25.54
C ASN A 82 -3.84 0.57 -25.47
N GLU A 83 -4.58 1.02 -24.47
CA GLU A 83 -4.88 2.44 -24.27
C GLU A 83 -3.68 3.17 -23.68
N ALA A 84 -3.39 4.37 -24.18
CA ALA A 84 -2.30 5.17 -23.63
C ALA A 84 -2.62 5.59 -22.19
N VAL A 85 -1.65 5.47 -21.28
CA VAL A 85 -1.83 5.81 -19.85
C VAL A 85 -2.29 7.25 -19.66
N GLY A 86 -1.82 8.19 -20.50
CA GLY A 86 -2.25 9.59 -20.45
C GLY A 86 -3.73 9.80 -20.81
N ASP A 87 -4.24 9.05 -21.79
CA ASP A 87 -5.66 9.12 -22.17
C ASP A 87 -6.53 8.54 -21.06
N LEU A 88 -6.10 7.41 -20.49
CA LEU A 88 -6.77 6.78 -19.37
C LEU A 88 -6.82 7.72 -18.14
N ALA A 89 -5.71 8.41 -17.84
CA ALA A 89 -5.65 9.38 -16.76
C ALA A 89 -6.67 10.51 -16.96
N GLN A 90 -6.80 11.05 -18.18
CA GLN A 90 -7.77 12.11 -18.48
C GLN A 90 -9.21 11.66 -18.28
N TYR A 91 -9.58 10.43 -18.67
CA TYR A 91 -10.92 9.89 -18.39
C TYR A 91 -11.18 9.73 -16.91
N LEU A 92 -10.20 9.23 -16.16
CA LEU A 92 -10.31 9.07 -14.71
C LEU A 92 -10.48 10.42 -14.02
N ASP A 93 -9.68 11.43 -14.37
CA ASP A 93 -9.74 12.79 -13.82
C ASP A 93 -11.11 13.46 -14.09
N ASN A 94 -11.74 13.18 -15.24
CA ASN A 94 -13.05 13.74 -15.57
C ASN A 94 -14.21 13.13 -14.76
N TRP A 95 -14.08 11.85 -14.38
CA TRP A 95 -15.21 11.10 -13.81
C TRP A 95 -15.10 10.86 -12.32
N PHE A 96 -13.88 10.82 -11.77
CA PHE A 96 -13.63 10.41 -10.40
C PHE A 96 -12.84 11.45 -9.62
N ASP A 97 -12.85 11.28 -8.32
CA ASP A 97 -12.12 12.13 -7.37
C ASP A 97 -10.94 11.35 -6.75
N ILE A 98 -10.97 10.03 -6.80
CA ILE A 98 -9.94 9.11 -6.31
C ILE A 98 -9.95 7.86 -7.19
N VAL A 99 -8.80 7.26 -7.42
CA VAL A 99 -8.71 5.91 -8.01
C VAL A 99 -7.97 4.96 -7.07
N VAL A 100 -8.55 3.78 -6.86
CA VAL A 100 -7.95 2.66 -6.13
C VAL A 100 -7.68 1.56 -7.14
N ILE A 101 -6.40 1.16 -7.29
CA ILE A 101 -5.99 0.22 -8.32
C ILE A 101 -5.26 -0.97 -7.73
N ARG A 102 -5.70 -2.16 -8.13
CA ARG A 102 -4.98 -3.41 -8.01
C ARG A 102 -4.50 -3.83 -9.39
N THR A 103 -3.19 -3.81 -9.62
CA THR A 103 -2.54 -4.13 -10.89
C THR A 103 -1.25 -4.90 -10.64
N PRO A 104 -0.76 -5.74 -11.56
CA PRO A 104 0.49 -6.45 -11.35
C PRO A 104 1.74 -5.56 -11.35
N ASP A 105 1.74 -4.45 -12.06
CA ASP A 105 2.94 -3.65 -12.37
C ASP A 105 2.94 -2.30 -11.64
N LEU A 106 3.89 -2.13 -10.69
CA LEU A 106 4.07 -0.87 -9.94
C LEU A 106 4.57 0.27 -10.84
N GLY A 107 5.40 -0.04 -11.85
CA GLY A 107 5.90 0.98 -12.78
C GLY A 107 4.77 1.57 -13.64
N GLN A 108 3.81 0.75 -14.09
CA GLN A 108 2.62 1.25 -14.78
C GLN A 108 1.73 2.09 -13.85
N LEU A 109 1.58 1.66 -12.59
CA LEU A 109 0.83 2.42 -11.59
C LEU A 109 1.46 3.79 -11.33
N ARG A 110 2.79 3.88 -11.22
CA ARG A 110 3.52 5.15 -11.07
C ARG A 110 3.32 6.06 -12.28
N ARG A 111 3.41 5.52 -13.51
CA ARG A 111 3.13 6.31 -14.74
C ARG A 111 1.71 6.86 -14.77
N LEU A 112 0.72 6.10 -14.26
CA LEU A 112 -0.64 6.62 -14.15
C LEU A 112 -0.71 7.76 -13.12
N ALA A 113 -0.09 7.60 -11.96
CA ALA A 113 -0.05 8.63 -10.92
C ALA A 113 0.65 9.92 -11.39
N GLU A 114 1.70 9.79 -12.21
CA GLU A 114 2.37 10.95 -12.84
C GLU A 114 1.50 11.67 -13.88
N ALA A 115 0.62 10.94 -14.58
CA ALA A 115 -0.23 11.50 -15.63
C ALA A 115 -1.58 12.03 -15.11
N ALA A 116 -2.08 11.50 -13.99
CA ALA A 116 -3.36 11.86 -13.39
C ALA A 116 -3.24 13.06 -12.45
N THR A 117 -4.33 13.79 -12.27
CA THR A 117 -4.43 14.86 -11.26
C THR A 117 -5.15 14.41 -9.99
N LEU A 118 -5.98 13.38 -10.11
CA LEU A 118 -6.63 12.74 -8.95
C LEU A 118 -5.64 11.81 -8.21
N PRO A 119 -5.82 11.61 -6.89
CA PRO A 119 -4.97 10.72 -6.11
C PRO A 119 -5.14 9.26 -6.53
N VAL A 120 -4.00 8.57 -6.65
CA VAL A 120 -3.90 7.15 -6.97
C VAL A 120 -3.52 6.36 -5.73
N ILE A 121 -4.32 5.34 -5.40
CA ILE A 121 -4.09 4.44 -4.27
C ILE A 121 -3.75 3.05 -4.76
N ASN A 122 -2.59 2.56 -4.36
CA ASN A 122 -2.14 1.19 -4.62
C ASN A 122 -2.87 0.19 -3.72
N ALA A 123 -3.84 -0.51 -4.27
CA ALA A 123 -4.49 -1.61 -3.56
C ALA A 123 -3.61 -2.87 -3.49
N ARG A 124 -2.77 -3.12 -4.49
CA ARG A 124 -1.73 -4.16 -4.55
C ARG A 124 -1.04 -4.19 -5.90
N THR A 125 0.26 -4.45 -5.91
CA THR A 125 1.02 -4.89 -7.10
C THR A 125 1.71 -6.24 -6.83
N ARG A 126 2.52 -6.72 -7.78
CA ARG A 126 3.41 -7.87 -7.55
C ARG A 126 4.59 -7.52 -6.66
N SER A 127 5.02 -6.26 -6.67
CA SER A 127 6.17 -5.78 -5.93
C SER A 127 5.82 -5.37 -4.50
N ASN A 128 4.60 -4.85 -4.25
CA ASN A 128 4.19 -4.36 -2.94
C ASN A 128 2.69 -4.47 -2.68
N HIS A 129 2.32 -4.40 -1.40
CA HIS A 129 0.94 -4.40 -0.91
C HIS A 129 0.83 -3.45 0.30
N PRO A 130 1.01 -2.13 0.10
CA PRO A 130 1.19 -1.18 1.19
C PRO A 130 -0.01 -1.11 2.14
N CYS A 131 -1.24 -1.20 1.64
CA CYS A 131 -2.44 -1.17 2.47
C CYS A 131 -2.57 -2.37 3.41
N GLU A 132 -2.08 -3.56 3.02
CA GLU A 132 -2.07 -4.74 3.88
C GLU A 132 -1.07 -4.56 5.01
N THR A 133 0.16 -4.16 4.69
CA THR A 133 1.20 -3.91 5.69
C THR A 133 0.79 -2.78 6.66
N LEU A 134 0.10 -1.73 6.19
CA LEU A 134 -0.49 -0.72 7.09
C LEU A 134 -1.53 -1.32 8.04
N GLY A 135 -2.33 -2.25 7.57
CA GLY A 135 -3.31 -2.97 8.41
C GLY A 135 -2.63 -3.73 9.55
N ASP A 136 -1.56 -4.46 9.24
CA ASP A 136 -0.74 -5.19 10.22
C ASP A 136 -0.06 -4.23 11.20
N LEU A 137 0.56 -3.16 10.71
CA LEU A 137 1.18 -2.13 11.55
C LEU A 137 0.17 -1.42 12.46
N ALA A 138 -1.04 -1.14 11.97
CA ALA A 138 -2.11 -0.54 12.79
C ALA A 138 -2.52 -1.48 13.94
N TYR A 139 -2.63 -2.78 13.66
CA TYR A 139 -2.90 -3.77 14.69
C TYR A 139 -1.77 -3.82 15.72
N VAL A 140 -0.50 -3.87 15.30
CA VAL A 140 0.65 -3.87 16.21
C VAL A 140 0.69 -2.59 17.04
N LEU A 141 0.48 -1.42 16.42
CA LEU A 141 0.42 -0.13 17.12
C LEU A 141 -0.70 -0.11 18.16
N GLN A 142 -1.87 -0.66 17.85
CA GLN A 142 -3.00 -0.77 18.78
C GLN A 142 -2.67 -1.64 19.98
N GLN A 143 -1.95 -2.76 19.78
CA GLN A 143 -1.59 -3.69 20.86
C GLN A 143 -0.43 -3.17 21.72
N ARG A 144 0.55 -2.50 21.15
CA ARG A 144 1.78 -2.07 21.84
C ARG A 144 1.77 -0.60 22.28
N GLY A 145 0.89 0.24 21.71
CA GLY A 145 0.86 1.68 21.93
C GLY A 145 1.91 2.48 21.14
N ASN A 146 2.98 1.86 20.63
CA ASN A 146 4.01 2.47 19.79
C ASN A 146 4.72 1.43 18.92
N LEU A 147 5.48 1.90 17.92
CA LEU A 147 6.28 1.06 17.01
C LEU A 147 7.79 1.10 17.35
N SER A 148 8.19 1.83 18.39
CA SER A 148 9.60 1.97 18.76
C SER A 148 10.24 0.60 19.08
N GLY A 149 11.39 0.31 18.47
CA GLY A 149 12.11 -0.95 18.64
C GLY A 149 11.34 -2.17 18.16
N LEU A 150 10.32 -2.00 17.30
CA LEU A 150 9.62 -3.14 16.70
C LEU A 150 10.58 -3.92 15.81
N ARG A 151 10.64 -5.22 16.05
CA ARG A 151 11.27 -6.20 15.14
C ARG A 151 10.22 -7.13 14.57
N VAL A 152 10.20 -7.27 13.25
CA VAL A 152 9.24 -8.10 12.52
C VAL A 152 9.98 -9.22 11.79
N GLY A 153 9.66 -10.46 12.12
CA GLY A 153 10.11 -11.63 11.35
C GLY A 153 9.11 -11.94 10.24
N VAL A 154 9.53 -11.85 8.98
CA VAL A 154 8.71 -12.20 7.83
C VAL A 154 9.13 -13.57 7.32
N VAL A 155 8.28 -14.58 7.54
CA VAL A 155 8.52 -15.96 7.08
C VAL A 155 7.88 -16.13 5.71
N ALA A 156 8.56 -15.62 4.68
CA ALA A 156 8.05 -15.64 3.30
C ALA A 156 9.20 -15.57 2.27
N PRO A 157 9.00 -16.11 1.05
CA PRO A 157 9.88 -15.82 -0.07
C PRO A 157 9.81 -14.36 -0.48
N ASP A 158 10.65 -13.97 -1.46
CA ASP A 158 10.50 -12.68 -2.13
C ASP A 158 9.09 -12.51 -2.71
N GLY A 159 8.54 -11.29 -2.63
CA GLY A 159 7.21 -10.95 -3.10
C GLY A 159 6.65 -9.68 -2.47
N ASN A 160 5.42 -9.36 -2.83
CA ASN A 160 4.81 -8.07 -2.50
C ASN A 160 4.64 -7.79 -1.00
N ILE A 161 4.42 -8.80 -0.18
CA ILE A 161 4.31 -8.62 1.28
C ILE A 161 5.68 -8.25 1.85
N LEU A 162 6.72 -9.01 1.49
CA LEU A 162 8.09 -8.70 1.90
C LEU A 162 8.53 -7.32 1.39
N GLY A 163 8.19 -6.98 0.14
CA GLY A 163 8.43 -5.66 -0.44
C GLY A 163 7.86 -4.54 0.42
N SER A 164 6.59 -4.62 0.80
CA SER A 164 5.98 -3.59 1.67
C SER A 164 6.52 -3.58 3.09
N TRP A 165 6.95 -4.70 3.64
CA TRP A 165 7.65 -4.68 4.93
C TRP A 165 9.04 -4.03 4.82
N ALA A 166 9.74 -4.19 3.68
CA ALA A 166 10.98 -3.46 3.41
C ALA A 166 10.76 -1.95 3.27
N GLU A 167 9.70 -1.53 2.55
CA GLU A 167 9.27 -0.13 2.49
C GLU A 167 8.95 0.42 3.90
N ALA A 168 8.25 -0.35 4.73
CA ALA A 168 7.95 0.02 6.12
C ALA A 168 9.23 0.20 6.96
N ALA A 169 10.22 -0.68 6.78
CA ALA A 169 11.52 -0.56 7.47
C ALA A 169 12.30 0.69 7.02
N ALA A 170 12.17 1.07 5.74
CA ALA A 170 12.81 2.28 5.21
C ALA A 170 12.13 3.57 5.71
N ALA A 171 10.80 3.56 5.85
CA ALA A 171 10.02 4.74 6.23
C ALA A 171 9.85 4.92 7.74
N LEU A 172 9.85 3.83 8.50
CA LEU A 172 9.64 3.79 9.94
C LEU A 172 10.88 3.23 10.64
N SER A 173 11.14 3.66 11.87
CA SER A 173 12.27 3.14 12.66
C SER A 173 11.96 1.75 13.23
N ILE A 174 11.72 0.78 12.35
CA ILE A 174 11.45 -0.63 12.67
C ILE A 174 12.48 -1.53 11.99
N GLU A 175 12.70 -2.71 12.57
CA GLU A 175 13.59 -3.72 12.00
C GLU A 175 12.75 -4.84 11.36
N VAL A 176 13.07 -5.18 10.11
CA VAL A 176 12.42 -6.29 9.39
C VAL A 176 13.47 -7.33 9.04
N VAL A 177 13.19 -8.58 9.38
CA VAL A 177 14.08 -9.72 9.14
C VAL A 177 13.33 -10.75 8.32
N GLN A 178 13.85 -11.08 7.14
CA GLN A 178 13.32 -12.20 6.36
C GLN A 178 13.89 -13.51 6.93
N ILE A 179 12.99 -14.49 7.17
CA ILE A 179 13.32 -15.83 7.66
C ILE A 179 12.87 -16.82 6.59
N TYR A 180 13.73 -17.09 5.61
CA TYR A 180 13.42 -18.01 4.51
C TYR A 180 14.71 -18.57 3.89
N PRO A 181 14.70 -19.72 3.21
CA PRO A 181 15.90 -20.25 2.56
C PRO A 181 16.50 -19.23 1.59
N GLU A 182 17.85 -19.07 1.63
CA GLU A 182 18.61 -18.03 0.91
C GLU A 182 18.25 -17.94 -0.60
N ARG A 183 18.03 -19.09 -1.25
CA ARG A 183 17.64 -19.12 -2.68
C ARG A 183 16.33 -18.40 -3.02
N TRP A 184 15.56 -18.00 -2.02
CA TRP A 184 14.28 -17.28 -2.15
C TRP A 184 14.35 -15.86 -1.61
N HIS A 185 15.55 -15.40 -1.22
CA HIS A 185 15.72 -13.99 -0.86
C HIS A 185 15.70 -13.14 -2.11
N PRO A 186 15.27 -11.86 -2.00
CA PRO A 186 15.35 -10.92 -3.11
C PRO A 186 16.81 -10.76 -3.54
N PRO A 187 17.07 -10.43 -4.82
CA PRO A 187 18.42 -10.08 -5.27
C PRO A 187 18.99 -8.96 -4.40
N LEU A 188 20.29 -9.07 -4.09
CA LEU A 188 21.01 -7.99 -3.40
C LEU A 188 21.02 -6.76 -4.30
N CYS A 189 20.39 -5.69 -3.84
CA CYS A 189 20.51 -4.38 -4.45
C CYS A 189 21.63 -3.64 -3.72
N GLU A 190 22.56 -3.02 -4.43
CA GLU A 190 23.71 -2.32 -3.81
C GLU A 190 23.27 -1.21 -2.85
N ASP A 191 22.07 -0.64 -3.06
CA ASP A 191 21.46 0.39 -2.23
C ASP A 191 20.59 -0.15 -1.07
N ARG A 192 20.31 -1.44 -1.04
CA ARG A 192 19.70 -2.08 0.13
C ARG A 192 20.81 -2.49 1.08
N ALA A 193 20.93 -1.80 2.19
CA ALA A 193 21.77 -2.26 3.29
C ALA A 193 21.20 -3.56 3.87
N LEU A 194 21.50 -4.68 3.23
CA LEU A 194 21.24 -6.02 3.75
C LEU A 194 22.32 -6.29 4.77
N LEU A 195 21.99 -6.11 6.04
CA LEU A 195 22.83 -6.60 7.12
C LEU A 195 22.56 -8.10 7.25
N SER A 196 23.33 -8.92 6.51
CA SER A 196 23.29 -10.37 6.69
C SER A 196 24.01 -10.74 7.98
N ASP A 197 23.28 -11.18 8.99
CA ASP A 197 23.86 -11.92 10.09
C ASP A 197 23.81 -13.41 9.72
N ASN A 198 24.90 -13.91 9.12
CA ASN A 198 24.97 -15.21 8.45
C ASN A 198 24.96 -16.43 9.39
N ARG A 199 24.59 -16.28 10.67
CA ARG A 199 24.66 -17.41 11.62
C ARG A 199 23.38 -18.21 11.74
N ASP A 200 22.23 -17.67 11.31
CA ASP A 200 20.92 -18.30 11.49
C ASP A 200 20.03 -18.34 10.24
N GLY A 201 20.55 -17.97 9.05
CA GLY A 201 19.78 -17.95 7.79
C GLY A 201 18.78 -16.81 7.72
N SER A 202 18.89 -15.77 8.55
CA SER A 202 18.06 -14.58 8.52
C SER A 202 18.74 -13.42 7.76
N THR A 203 17.96 -12.61 7.07
CA THR A 203 18.41 -11.40 6.36
C THR A 203 17.63 -10.19 6.85
N ARG A 204 18.32 -9.14 7.28
CA ARG A 204 17.69 -7.86 7.63
C ARG A 204 17.49 -7.02 6.38
N LEU A 205 16.34 -6.40 6.28
CA LEU A 205 15.96 -5.54 5.16
C LEU A 205 15.98 -4.08 5.62
N GLY A 206 16.67 -3.24 4.87
CA GLY A 206 16.70 -1.79 5.06
C GLY A 206 17.21 -1.09 3.81
N GLY A 207 16.62 0.04 3.43
CA GLY A 207 17.03 0.87 2.29
C GLY A 207 16.16 0.73 1.03
N ARG A 208 16.16 1.78 0.20
CA ARG A 208 15.47 1.88 -1.09
C ARG A 208 16.22 1.11 -2.19
N CYS A 209 15.49 0.42 -3.05
CA CYS A 209 15.91 0.15 -4.43
C CYS A 209 15.11 1.09 -5.33
N ASP A 210 15.76 2.10 -5.93
CA ASP A 210 15.19 2.86 -7.03
C ASP A 210 15.26 1.97 -8.30
N HIS A 211 14.11 1.65 -8.85
CA HIS A 211 13.96 1.00 -10.16
C HIS A 211 13.30 1.98 -11.13
#